data_45886ab64434883c986bad699c2cfd33
#
_entry.id   45886ab64434883c986bad699c2cfd33
#
_cell.length_a   1.000
_cell.length_b   1.000
_cell.length_c   1.000
_cell.angle_alpha   90.00
_cell.angle_beta   90.00
_cell.angle_gamma   90.00
#
_symmetry.space_group_name_H-M   'P 1'
#
loop_
_entity.id
_entity.type
_entity.pdbx_description
1 polymer ?
#
loop_
_entity_poly.entity_id
_entity_poly.type
_entity_poly.pdbx_seq_one_letter_code
_entity_poly.pdbx_strand_id
1 'polypeptide(L)'
;MTMPLLQPPRKNPVKRTPQMNVPPAARGRVALNLTAAAAAGRFELQQCLDCSAVQYPPREACVHCLSSRLKWREQSGAGQLLARTTLHHSNDLFFRERLPWQLGLVQMDCGPALVVHLHGDVAAQAAGPQARQAPQARVQVGARLDRAGRAVLIAFPAEETPHMADDTMLREMSCDPRLRKVLVTDGMTPVGQALVRALIQAGADLIWVGHAEPWKRHGSGLDDITALPQVSLVPLDLSNERSVTALAGAIGGKVDIVINNAEVHRTFGIQARRGTDAAKAEMEINYFGYLRLAQAFGPALMGRAADGTLHACAWVNLLSIYALANFPPHGTFSASKAAAHSLAQCQRAELRGAGIRVLNVFPGPIDDDWNQNLPPPKISADALAGAVVKALRDGAEDLYPGEVAQEWLERWRDNPKVLELELAAGA
;
A
#
# COMPACT_ATOMS: atom_id res chain seq x y z
N MET A 1 -13.21 -21.57 10.14
CA MET A 1 -12.88 -21.21 8.75
C MET A 1 -13.54 -19.88 8.45
N THR A 2 -12.80 -18.95 7.89
CA THR A 2 -13.31 -17.64 7.44
C THR A 2 -14.35 -17.84 6.33
N MET A 3 -15.51 -17.22 6.50
CA MET A 3 -16.58 -17.27 5.50
C MET A 3 -16.25 -16.32 4.35
N PRO A 4 -16.66 -16.63 3.10
CA PRO A 4 -16.47 -15.71 1.99
C PRO A 4 -17.17 -14.38 2.26
N LEU A 5 -16.54 -13.28 1.87
CA LEU A 5 -17.08 -11.94 2.04
C LEU A 5 -18.33 -11.79 1.18
N LEU A 6 -19.44 -11.47 1.81
CA LEU A 6 -20.69 -11.15 1.12
C LEU A 6 -20.69 -9.66 0.70
N GLN A 7 -21.41 -9.37 -0.38
CA GLN A 7 -21.61 -7.99 -0.79
C GLN A 7 -22.22 -7.18 0.37
N PRO A 8 -21.60 -6.06 0.78
CA PRO A 8 -22.09 -5.32 1.92
C PRO A 8 -23.48 -4.72 1.64
N PRO A 9 -24.33 -4.61 2.67
CA PRO A 9 -25.66 -4.02 2.50
C PRO A 9 -25.57 -2.56 2.07
N ARG A 10 -26.56 -2.09 1.32
CA ARG A 10 -26.63 -0.67 0.91
C ARG A 10 -26.62 0.23 2.15
N LYS A 11 -25.80 1.31 2.08
CA LYS A 11 -25.74 2.32 3.14
C LYS A 11 -27.11 2.93 3.38
N ASN A 12 -27.54 3.00 4.64
CA ASN A 12 -28.73 3.75 5.02
C ASN A 12 -28.38 5.25 5.10
N PRO A 13 -28.91 6.11 4.22
CA PRO A 13 -28.55 7.54 4.19
C PRO A 13 -28.99 8.32 5.43
N VAL A 14 -29.95 7.78 6.20
CA VAL A 14 -30.47 8.41 7.42
C VAL A 14 -29.62 8.05 8.65
N LYS A 15 -28.85 6.98 8.59
CA LYS A 15 -28.00 6.56 9.70
C LYS A 15 -26.76 7.45 9.76
N ARG A 16 -26.57 8.15 10.90
CA ARG A 16 -25.34 8.92 11.12
C ARG A 16 -24.14 8.03 10.98
N THR A 17 -23.16 8.48 10.20
CA THR A 17 -21.88 7.81 10.09
C THR A 17 -21.13 7.95 11.42
N PRO A 18 -20.64 6.86 12.02
CA PRO A 18 -19.80 6.96 13.23
C PRO A 18 -18.62 7.89 12.98
N GLN A 19 -18.18 8.58 14.02
CA GLN A 19 -16.93 9.31 13.93
C GLN A 19 -15.80 8.35 13.61
N MET A 20 -14.87 8.85 12.83
CA MET A 20 -13.70 8.12 12.39
C MET A 20 -12.85 7.70 13.58
N ASN A 21 -12.67 6.40 13.74
CA ASN A 21 -11.90 5.81 14.81
C ASN A 21 -10.64 5.16 14.23
N VAL A 22 -9.49 5.71 14.58
CA VAL A 22 -8.21 5.03 14.40
C VAL A 22 -7.80 4.39 15.71
N PRO A 23 -7.10 3.24 15.67
CA PRO A 23 -6.66 2.58 16.90
C PRO A 23 -5.72 3.49 17.70
N PRO A 24 -5.80 3.46 19.03
CA PRO A 24 -4.89 4.22 19.88
C PRO A 24 -3.50 3.66 19.73
N ALA A 25 -2.48 4.50 19.69
CA ALA A 25 -1.14 3.97 19.75
C ALA A 25 -0.12 5.02 20.11
N ALA A 26 0.49 4.87 21.25
CA ALA A 26 1.79 5.43 21.56
C ALA A 26 2.84 4.34 21.35
N ARG A 27 3.79 4.55 20.41
CA ARG A 27 4.98 3.72 20.30
C ARG A 27 6.20 4.58 20.54
N GLY A 28 7.16 4.09 21.33
CA GLY A 28 8.44 4.75 21.53
C GLY A 28 9.23 4.83 20.22
N ARG A 29 10.18 5.76 20.15
CA ARG A 29 11.03 6.00 18.97
C ARG A 29 11.68 4.73 18.43
N VAL A 30 12.17 3.86 19.30
CA VAL A 30 12.81 2.59 18.90
C VAL A 30 11.85 1.67 18.14
N ALA A 31 10.57 1.69 18.48
CA ALA A 31 9.56 0.85 17.81
C ALA A 31 9.10 1.39 16.45
N LEU A 32 9.50 2.61 16.04
CA LEU A 32 9.18 3.15 14.73
C LEU A 32 9.82 2.34 13.58
N ASN A 33 10.95 1.68 13.83
CA ASN A 33 11.57 0.81 12.83
C ASN A 33 10.68 -0.41 12.50
N LEU A 34 9.95 -0.96 13.49
CA LEU A 34 8.96 -2.00 13.21
C LEU A 34 7.85 -1.49 12.28
N THR A 35 7.42 -0.23 12.47
CA THR A 35 6.45 0.42 11.59
C THR A 35 7.02 0.64 10.19
N ALA A 36 8.27 1.07 10.07
CA ALA A 36 8.93 1.24 8.77
C ALA A 36 9.10 -0.10 8.02
N ALA A 37 9.43 -1.18 8.72
CA ALA A 37 9.49 -2.52 8.13
C ALA A 37 8.11 -2.99 7.65
N ALA A 38 7.06 -2.83 8.49
CA ALA A 38 5.69 -3.17 8.13
C ALA A 38 5.16 -2.35 6.94
N ALA A 39 5.54 -1.06 6.83
CA ALA A 39 5.19 -0.19 5.71
C ALA A 39 5.75 -0.70 4.36
N ALA A 40 6.89 -1.39 4.42
CA ALA A 40 7.53 -2.05 3.27
C ALA A 40 7.14 -3.54 3.13
N GLY A 41 6.15 -4.02 3.91
CA GLY A 41 5.67 -5.41 3.85
C GLY A 41 6.63 -6.44 4.48
N ARG A 42 7.59 -6.01 5.32
CA ARG A 42 8.57 -6.90 5.96
C ARG A 42 8.27 -7.10 7.44
N PHE A 43 8.59 -8.28 7.94
CA PHE A 43 8.56 -8.61 9.37
C PHE A 43 9.97 -8.65 9.94
N GLU A 44 10.35 -7.60 10.66
CA GLU A 44 11.69 -7.44 11.24
C GLU A 44 11.63 -7.35 12.76
N LEU A 45 12.57 -8.01 13.45
CA LEU A 45 12.79 -7.87 14.89
C LEU A 45 14.23 -7.44 15.17
N GLN A 46 14.45 -6.90 16.38
CA GLN A 46 15.80 -6.56 16.81
C GLN A 46 16.61 -7.80 17.14
N GLN A 47 17.82 -7.90 16.58
CA GLN A 47 18.81 -8.91 16.89
C GLN A 47 20.07 -8.25 17.46
N CYS A 48 20.57 -8.78 18.57
CA CYS A 48 21.82 -8.36 19.16
C CYS A 48 23.02 -8.87 18.32
N LEU A 49 23.96 -7.99 18.01
CA LEU A 49 25.15 -8.36 17.27
C LEU A 49 26.21 -9.08 18.14
N ASP A 50 26.12 -8.99 19.46
CA ASP A 50 27.07 -9.60 20.38
C ASP A 50 26.67 -11.00 20.82
N CYS A 51 25.40 -11.22 21.17
CA CYS A 51 24.93 -12.52 21.64
C CYS A 51 23.92 -13.20 20.71
N SER A 52 23.64 -12.60 19.54
CA SER A 52 22.71 -13.08 18.52
C SER A 52 21.24 -13.26 18.97
N ALA A 53 20.91 -12.87 20.21
CA ALA A 53 19.55 -12.97 20.71
C ALA A 53 18.60 -12.05 19.93
N VAL A 54 17.43 -12.56 19.58
CA VAL A 54 16.32 -11.80 19.01
C VAL A 54 15.39 -11.37 20.14
N GLN A 55 14.93 -10.13 20.11
CA GLN A 55 14.12 -9.56 21.20
C GLN A 55 12.87 -8.84 20.71
N TYR A 56 11.84 -8.86 21.57
CA TYR A 56 10.61 -8.09 21.51
C TYR A 56 10.08 -7.86 22.94
N PRO A 57 9.50 -6.70 23.30
CA PRO A 57 9.36 -5.49 22.48
C PRO A 57 10.69 -4.80 22.19
N PRO A 58 10.74 -3.91 21.18
CA PRO A 58 11.95 -3.17 20.85
C PRO A 58 12.51 -2.35 22.03
N ARG A 59 13.81 -2.38 22.24
CA ARG A 59 14.53 -1.68 23.34
C ARG A 59 15.81 -1.06 22.83
N GLU A 60 16.43 -0.21 23.64
CA GLU A 60 17.71 0.44 23.33
C GLU A 60 18.92 -0.45 23.64
N ALA A 61 18.73 -1.46 24.50
CA ALA A 61 19.77 -2.43 24.84
C ALA A 61 19.23 -3.86 24.79
N CYS A 62 20.12 -4.81 24.56
CA CYS A 62 19.82 -6.24 24.57
C CYS A 62 19.37 -6.70 25.97
N VAL A 63 18.27 -7.44 26.02
CA VAL A 63 17.72 -7.95 27.30
C VAL A 63 18.59 -9.07 27.93
N HIS A 64 19.49 -9.70 27.15
CA HIS A 64 20.33 -10.79 27.59
C HIS A 64 21.74 -10.35 28.02
N CYS A 65 22.41 -9.51 27.20
CA CYS A 65 23.80 -9.13 27.44
C CYS A 65 24.02 -7.62 27.64
N LEU A 66 22.93 -6.82 27.66
CA LEU A 66 22.93 -5.36 27.85
C LEU A 66 23.70 -4.57 26.76
N SER A 67 24.12 -5.20 25.69
CA SER A 67 24.75 -4.52 24.55
C SER A 67 23.78 -3.55 23.88
N SER A 68 24.27 -2.39 23.46
CA SER A 68 23.54 -1.44 22.62
C SER A 68 23.66 -1.74 21.13
N ARG A 69 24.46 -2.73 20.71
CA ARG A 69 24.66 -3.12 19.32
C ARG A 69 23.51 -3.99 18.83
N LEU A 70 22.35 -3.35 18.57
CA LEU A 70 21.14 -3.97 18.08
C LEU A 70 20.94 -3.61 16.60
N LYS A 71 20.57 -4.60 15.79
CA LYS A 71 20.21 -4.42 14.36
C LYS A 71 18.85 -5.01 14.08
N TRP A 72 18.06 -4.36 13.26
CA TRP A 72 16.81 -4.89 12.75
C TRP A 72 17.10 -5.92 11.66
N ARG A 73 16.49 -7.09 11.77
CA ARG A 73 16.64 -8.18 10.80
C ARG A 73 15.30 -8.83 10.52
N GLU A 74 15.11 -9.19 9.27
CA GLU A 74 13.94 -9.93 8.82
C GLU A 74 13.89 -11.29 9.51
N GLN A 75 12.69 -11.73 9.88
CA GLN A 75 12.41 -13.00 10.56
C GLN A 75 11.43 -13.81 9.73
N SER A 76 11.52 -15.14 9.83
CA SER A 76 10.63 -16.06 9.11
C SER A 76 9.16 -15.93 9.51
N GLY A 77 8.89 -15.37 10.68
CA GLY A 77 7.53 -15.30 11.23
C GLY A 77 7.00 -16.62 11.81
N ALA A 78 7.72 -17.74 11.66
CA ALA A 78 7.27 -19.03 12.17
C ALA A 78 7.26 -19.06 13.71
N GLY A 79 6.21 -19.64 14.27
CA GLY A 79 6.05 -19.75 15.73
C GLY A 79 4.94 -20.70 16.14
N GLN A 80 4.75 -20.81 17.45
CA GLN A 80 3.79 -21.69 18.10
C GLN A 80 2.85 -20.88 18.99
N LEU A 81 1.54 -21.04 18.81
CA LEU A 81 0.53 -20.40 19.64
C LEU A 81 0.49 -21.06 21.02
N LEU A 82 0.90 -20.33 22.07
CA LEU A 82 0.92 -20.82 23.46
C LEU A 82 -0.43 -20.63 24.16
N ALA A 83 -1.04 -19.47 23.95
CA ALA A 83 -2.31 -19.10 24.59
C ALA A 83 -3.11 -18.17 23.70
N ARG A 84 -4.43 -18.13 23.92
CA ARG A 84 -5.35 -17.20 23.26
C ARG A 84 -6.36 -16.64 24.23
N THR A 85 -6.88 -15.47 23.90
CA THR A 85 -7.99 -14.84 24.62
C THR A 85 -8.91 -14.11 23.65
N THR A 86 -10.16 -14.01 24.05
CA THR A 86 -11.19 -13.23 23.36
C THR A 86 -11.56 -12.03 24.22
N LEU A 87 -11.36 -10.84 23.71
CA LEU A 87 -11.81 -9.61 24.35
C LEU A 87 -13.28 -9.36 24.00
N HIS A 88 -14.13 -9.28 25.03
CA HIS A 88 -15.55 -8.99 24.89
C HIS A 88 -15.92 -7.57 25.34
N HIS A 89 -14.95 -6.84 25.92
CA HIS A 89 -15.11 -5.48 26.38
C HIS A 89 -13.85 -4.66 26.09
N SER A 90 -14.03 -3.40 25.71
CA SER A 90 -12.95 -2.42 25.57
C SER A 90 -13.46 -1.02 25.91
N ASN A 91 -12.66 -0.25 26.62
CA ASN A 91 -12.88 1.18 26.86
C ASN A 91 -12.51 2.03 25.65
N ASP A 92 -11.68 1.50 24.76
CA ASP A 92 -11.30 2.17 23.52
C ASP A 92 -12.41 2.04 22.48
N LEU A 93 -12.81 3.16 21.88
CA LEU A 93 -13.90 3.22 20.91
C LEU A 93 -13.65 2.38 19.68
N PHE A 94 -12.41 2.37 19.18
CA PHE A 94 -12.04 1.59 18.00
C PHE A 94 -12.29 0.09 18.23
N PHE A 95 -11.77 -0.46 19.33
CA PHE A 95 -11.93 -1.88 19.63
C PHE A 95 -13.36 -2.21 20.07
N ARG A 96 -14.04 -1.32 20.81
CA ARG A 96 -15.41 -1.53 21.27
C ARG A 96 -16.42 -1.78 20.13
N GLU A 97 -16.24 -1.10 19.00
CA GLU A 97 -17.10 -1.28 17.83
C GLU A 97 -16.78 -2.54 17.01
N ARG A 98 -15.65 -3.18 17.31
CA ARG A 98 -15.12 -4.36 16.57
C ARG A 98 -15.02 -5.62 17.41
N LEU A 99 -15.64 -5.61 18.58
CA LEU A 99 -15.69 -6.79 19.46
C LEU A 99 -16.59 -7.89 18.86
N PRO A 100 -16.33 -9.16 19.15
CA PRO A 100 -15.23 -9.70 19.95
C PRO A 100 -13.89 -9.65 19.22
N TRP A 101 -12.79 -9.37 19.95
CA TRP A 101 -11.45 -9.25 19.38
C TRP A 101 -10.54 -10.38 19.89
N GLN A 102 -9.78 -11.02 18.99
CA GLN A 102 -8.96 -12.18 19.30
C GLN A 102 -7.49 -11.79 19.46
N LEU A 103 -6.88 -12.20 20.57
CA LEU A 103 -5.45 -12.05 20.84
C LEU A 103 -4.82 -13.40 21.18
N GLY A 104 -3.53 -13.56 20.88
CA GLY A 104 -2.75 -14.71 21.20
C GLY A 104 -1.36 -14.38 21.73
N LEU A 105 -0.78 -15.30 22.47
CA LEU A 105 0.63 -15.33 22.82
C LEU A 105 1.31 -16.39 21.96
N VAL A 106 2.28 -15.96 21.14
CA VAL A 106 3.03 -16.81 20.22
C VAL A 106 4.48 -16.87 20.63
N GLN A 107 5.02 -18.07 20.83
CA GLN A 107 6.45 -18.32 20.96
C GLN A 107 7.04 -18.39 19.55
N MET A 108 7.93 -17.46 19.22
CA MET A 108 8.60 -17.44 17.92
C MET A 108 9.75 -18.45 17.90
N ASP A 109 9.99 -19.07 16.75
CA ASP A 109 11.14 -19.97 16.56
C ASP A 109 12.47 -19.24 16.68
N CYS A 110 12.48 -17.92 16.39
CA CYS A 110 13.65 -17.05 16.55
C CYS A 110 13.89 -16.61 18.01
N GLY A 111 13.04 -16.98 18.99
CA GLY A 111 13.28 -16.81 20.41
C GLY A 111 12.22 -16.07 21.23
N PRO A 112 11.79 -14.84 20.91
CA PRO A 112 10.89 -14.09 21.78
C PRO A 112 9.44 -14.58 21.74
N ALA A 113 8.70 -14.37 22.85
CA ALA A 113 7.24 -14.51 22.87
C ALA A 113 6.57 -13.18 22.54
N LEU A 114 5.56 -13.22 21.66
CA LEU A 114 4.85 -12.05 21.13
C LEU A 114 3.37 -12.10 21.49
N VAL A 115 2.81 -10.97 21.93
CA VAL A 115 1.36 -10.79 21.95
C VAL A 115 0.94 -10.29 20.55
N VAL A 116 0.02 -11.02 19.92
CA VAL A 116 -0.38 -10.79 18.53
C VAL A 116 -1.89 -10.78 18.39
N HIS A 117 -2.40 -10.11 17.36
CA HIS A 117 -3.77 -10.31 16.91
C HIS A 117 -3.90 -11.67 16.22
N LEU A 118 -5.03 -12.35 16.41
CA LEU A 118 -5.24 -13.66 15.78
C LEU A 118 -6.17 -13.51 14.58
N HIS A 119 -5.74 -14.03 13.44
CA HIS A 119 -6.62 -14.28 12.31
C HIS A 119 -7.78 -15.20 12.71
N GLY A 120 -8.98 -14.97 12.15
CA GLY A 120 -10.17 -15.74 12.51
C GLY A 120 -10.01 -17.25 12.38
N ASP A 121 -9.28 -17.72 11.36
CA ASP A 121 -9.04 -19.17 11.18
C ASP A 121 -8.12 -19.75 12.23
N VAL A 122 -7.10 -19.02 12.71
CA VAL A 122 -6.27 -19.43 13.84
C VAL A 122 -7.12 -19.54 15.11
N ALA A 123 -7.97 -18.54 15.34
CA ALA A 123 -8.87 -18.54 16.49
C ALA A 123 -9.87 -19.71 16.45
N ALA A 124 -10.40 -20.06 15.27
CA ALA A 124 -11.34 -21.17 15.08
C ALA A 124 -10.67 -22.54 15.25
N GLN A 125 -9.49 -22.74 14.66
CA GLN A 125 -8.72 -23.99 14.82
C GLN A 125 -8.41 -24.29 16.30
N ALA A 126 -8.04 -23.24 17.05
CA ALA A 126 -7.77 -23.38 18.47
C ALA A 126 -9.04 -23.54 19.35
N ALA A 127 -10.26 -23.39 18.81
CA ALA A 127 -11.53 -23.44 19.56
C ALA A 127 -12.20 -24.81 19.58
N GLY A 128 -11.75 -25.78 18.77
CA GLY A 128 -12.39 -27.09 18.65
C GLY A 128 -12.36 -27.93 19.95
N PRO A 129 -13.20 -28.94 20.07
CA PRO A 129 -13.26 -29.80 21.26
C PRO A 129 -11.93 -30.52 21.55
N GLN A 130 -11.04 -30.65 20.59
CA GLN A 130 -9.70 -31.24 20.74
C GLN A 130 -8.63 -30.22 21.17
N ALA A 131 -8.97 -28.91 21.30
CA ALA A 131 -8.03 -27.81 21.59
C ALA A 131 -7.35 -27.95 22.98
N ARG A 132 -7.92 -28.70 23.90
CA ARG A 132 -7.31 -28.95 25.21
C ARG A 132 -6.24 -30.07 25.21
N GLN A 133 -6.17 -30.83 24.12
CA GLN A 133 -5.26 -31.99 23.97
C GLN A 133 -4.39 -31.90 22.70
N ALA A 134 -4.64 -30.94 21.83
CA ALA A 134 -3.87 -30.77 20.59
C ALA A 134 -2.50 -30.13 20.87
N PRO A 135 -1.44 -30.52 20.12
CA PRO A 135 -0.20 -29.78 20.14
C PRO A 135 -0.48 -28.33 19.77
N GLN A 136 0.21 -27.43 20.44
CA GLN A 136 0.06 -25.98 20.22
C GLN A 136 0.14 -25.67 18.73
N ALA A 137 -0.87 -24.95 18.19
CA ALA A 137 -0.99 -24.73 16.77
C ALA A 137 0.21 -23.96 16.20
N ARG A 138 0.77 -24.42 15.09
CA ARG A 138 1.78 -23.68 14.33
C ARG A 138 1.12 -22.50 13.65
N VAL A 139 1.79 -21.34 13.67
CA VAL A 139 1.30 -20.10 13.10
C VAL A 139 2.42 -19.37 12.36
N GLN A 140 2.02 -18.50 11.44
CA GLN A 140 2.90 -17.56 10.75
C GLN A 140 2.60 -16.16 11.25
N VAL A 141 3.54 -15.50 11.92
CA VAL A 141 3.40 -14.12 12.38
C VAL A 141 3.91 -13.17 11.30
N GLY A 142 3.11 -12.17 11.00
CA GLY A 142 3.49 -11.08 10.11
C GLY A 142 3.22 -9.71 10.72
N ALA A 143 3.93 -8.69 10.24
CA ALA A 143 3.66 -7.31 10.58
C ALA A 143 2.73 -6.69 9.53
N ARG A 144 1.74 -5.92 9.99
CA ARG A 144 0.85 -5.12 9.14
C ARG A 144 0.73 -3.72 9.72
N LEU A 145 0.35 -2.76 8.90
CA LEU A 145 -0.02 -1.44 9.42
C LEU A 145 -1.50 -1.41 9.77
N ASP A 146 -1.82 -0.92 10.95
CA ASP A 146 -3.20 -0.59 11.31
C ASP A 146 -3.70 0.66 10.56
N ARG A 147 -4.94 1.05 10.78
CA ARG A 147 -5.52 2.25 10.15
C ARG A 147 -4.85 3.55 10.56
N ALA A 148 -4.16 3.60 11.70
CA ALA A 148 -3.35 4.74 12.13
C ALA A 148 -1.94 4.73 11.50
N GLY A 149 -1.62 3.78 10.63
CA GLY A 149 -0.32 3.62 10.00
C GLY A 149 0.76 3.14 10.96
N ARG A 150 0.42 2.27 11.93
CA ARG A 150 1.36 1.75 12.92
C ARG A 150 1.43 0.24 12.86
N ALA A 151 2.63 -0.31 13.08
CA ALA A 151 2.81 -1.74 13.03
C ALA A 151 2.00 -2.46 14.11
N VAL A 152 1.29 -3.47 13.70
CA VAL A 152 0.66 -4.50 14.52
C VAL A 152 1.14 -5.87 14.07
N LEU A 153 1.17 -6.82 14.99
CA LEU A 153 1.58 -8.19 14.72
C LEU A 153 0.33 -9.06 14.63
N ILE A 154 0.25 -9.87 13.58
CA ILE A 154 -0.90 -10.76 13.32
C ILE A 154 -0.36 -12.16 13.14
N ALA A 155 -0.97 -13.14 13.83
CA ALA A 155 -0.74 -14.56 13.58
C ALA A 155 -1.75 -15.06 12.54
N PHE A 156 -1.24 -15.57 11.45
CA PHE A 156 -1.95 -16.25 10.37
C PHE A 156 -1.87 -17.77 10.56
N PRO A 157 -2.77 -18.55 9.94
CA PRO A 157 -2.57 -20.00 9.80
C PRO A 157 -1.21 -20.30 9.16
N ALA A 158 -0.56 -21.40 9.57
CA ALA A 158 0.71 -21.82 8.97
C ALA A 158 0.55 -22.22 7.50
N GLU A 159 -0.63 -22.71 7.13
CA GLU A 159 -1.02 -23.05 5.76
C GLU A 159 -2.13 -22.12 5.31
N GLU A 160 -2.18 -21.83 4.00
CA GLU A 160 -3.23 -21.01 3.42
C GLU A 160 -4.60 -21.64 3.59
N THR A 161 -5.57 -20.86 4.06
CA THR A 161 -6.97 -21.28 4.20
C THR A 161 -7.84 -20.58 3.14
N PRO A 162 -8.93 -21.20 2.71
CA PRO A 162 -9.87 -20.56 1.78
C PRO A 162 -10.39 -19.24 2.38
N HIS A 163 -10.42 -18.20 1.54
CA HIS A 163 -10.93 -16.87 1.92
C HIS A 163 -10.16 -16.16 3.05
N MET A 164 -8.91 -16.54 3.31
CA MET A 164 -8.09 -15.93 4.36
C MET A 164 -8.05 -14.39 4.28
N ALA A 165 -7.99 -13.84 3.07
CA ALA A 165 -8.02 -12.39 2.85
C ALA A 165 -9.35 -11.70 3.21
N ASP A 166 -10.43 -12.48 3.42
CA ASP A 166 -11.76 -11.96 3.77
C ASP A 166 -11.97 -11.82 5.28
N ASP A 167 -11.00 -12.19 6.09
CA ASP A 167 -11.04 -12.01 7.53
C ASP A 167 -11.31 -10.55 7.91
N THR A 168 -12.29 -10.34 8.79
CA THR A 168 -12.78 -8.98 9.14
C THR A 168 -11.69 -8.11 9.75
N MET A 169 -10.86 -8.67 10.63
CA MET A 169 -9.75 -7.94 11.25
C MET A 169 -8.67 -7.60 10.21
N LEU A 170 -8.33 -8.56 9.35
CA LEU A 170 -7.34 -8.34 8.30
C LEU A 170 -7.83 -7.27 7.30
N ARG A 171 -9.11 -7.24 6.96
CA ARG A 171 -9.69 -6.20 6.10
C ARG A 171 -9.67 -4.81 6.72
N GLU A 172 -9.71 -4.67 8.04
CA GLU A 172 -9.47 -3.39 8.73
C GLU A 172 -8.02 -2.89 8.55
N MET A 173 -7.07 -3.79 8.34
CA MET A 173 -5.63 -3.51 8.26
C MET A 173 -5.10 -3.55 6.82
N SER A 174 -5.90 -3.96 5.85
CA SER A 174 -5.55 -4.05 4.43
C SER A 174 -6.41 -3.13 3.57
N CYS A 175 -5.92 -2.88 2.35
CA CYS A 175 -6.66 -2.14 1.33
C CYS A 175 -7.01 -3.05 0.15
N ASP A 176 -7.31 -4.34 0.41
CA ASP A 176 -7.66 -5.31 -0.63
C ASP A 176 -8.76 -4.75 -1.54
N PRO A 177 -8.55 -4.73 -2.87
CA PRO A 177 -9.52 -4.20 -3.83
C PRO A 177 -10.83 -4.96 -3.91
N ARG A 178 -10.90 -6.19 -3.40
CA ARG A 178 -12.08 -7.04 -3.47
C ARG A 178 -13.33 -6.33 -2.91
N LEU A 179 -14.39 -6.29 -3.71
CA LEU A 179 -15.67 -5.61 -3.43
C LEU A 179 -15.53 -4.10 -3.18
N ARG A 180 -14.45 -3.46 -3.63
CA ARG A 180 -14.23 -2.03 -3.51
C ARG A 180 -14.38 -1.33 -4.87
N LYS A 181 -14.64 -0.03 -4.82
CA LYS A 181 -14.78 0.85 -5.98
C LYS A 181 -13.51 1.63 -6.16
N VAL A 182 -12.90 1.49 -7.33
CA VAL A 182 -11.57 1.99 -7.63
C VAL A 182 -11.61 3.03 -8.75
N LEU A 183 -10.89 4.14 -8.60
CA LEU A 183 -10.57 5.06 -9.69
C LEU A 183 -9.13 4.83 -10.14
N VAL A 184 -8.93 4.55 -11.43
CA VAL A 184 -7.64 4.53 -12.14
C VAL A 184 -7.59 5.78 -13.00
N THR A 185 -6.61 6.67 -12.81
CA THR A 185 -6.64 8.01 -13.43
C THR A 185 -6.33 8.03 -14.91
N ASP A 186 -5.57 7.06 -15.41
CA ASP A 186 -5.28 6.91 -16.84
C ASP A 186 -5.35 5.45 -17.27
N GLY A 187 -6.37 5.10 -18.05
CA GLY A 187 -6.55 3.79 -18.64
C GLY A 187 -5.99 3.66 -20.06
N MET A 188 -5.45 4.73 -20.65
CA MET A 188 -4.94 4.71 -22.01
C MET A 188 -3.57 4.04 -22.15
N THR A 189 -2.79 4.06 -21.06
CA THR A 189 -1.45 3.48 -21.03
C THR A 189 -1.47 1.96 -20.80
N PRO A 190 -0.45 1.21 -21.26
CA PRO A 190 -0.30 -0.22 -20.95
C PRO A 190 -0.37 -0.52 -19.46
N VAL A 191 0.25 0.33 -18.62
CA VAL A 191 0.21 0.21 -17.16
C VAL A 191 -1.21 0.40 -16.63
N GLY A 192 -1.94 1.41 -17.11
CA GLY A 192 -3.34 1.63 -16.71
C GLY A 192 -4.24 0.45 -17.05
N GLN A 193 -4.11 -0.11 -18.26
CA GLN A 193 -4.84 -1.30 -18.68
C GLN A 193 -4.49 -2.54 -17.84
N ALA A 194 -3.21 -2.75 -17.54
CA ALA A 194 -2.75 -3.83 -16.67
C ALA A 194 -3.30 -3.69 -15.25
N LEU A 195 -3.32 -2.47 -14.70
CA LEU A 195 -3.94 -2.18 -13.39
C LEU A 195 -5.43 -2.53 -13.38
N VAL A 196 -6.17 -2.15 -14.43
CA VAL A 196 -7.60 -2.48 -14.53
C VAL A 196 -7.80 -4.00 -14.57
N ARG A 197 -7.04 -4.75 -15.40
CA ARG A 197 -7.10 -6.22 -15.43
C ARG A 197 -6.79 -6.85 -14.07
N ALA A 198 -5.74 -6.40 -13.41
CA ALA A 198 -5.35 -6.90 -12.08
C ALA A 198 -6.42 -6.62 -11.01
N LEU A 199 -7.08 -5.46 -11.06
CA LEU A 199 -8.18 -5.11 -10.16
C LEU A 199 -9.43 -5.97 -10.41
N ILE A 200 -9.76 -6.27 -11.68
CA ILE A 200 -10.83 -7.19 -12.04
C ILE A 200 -10.55 -8.58 -11.46
N GLN A 201 -9.35 -9.10 -11.67
CA GLN A 201 -8.91 -10.39 -11.12
C GLN A 201 -8.93 -10.40 -9.58
N ALA A 202 -8.65 -9.26 -8.97
CA ALA A 202 -8.74 -9.08 -7.52
C ALA A 202 -10.19 -8.99 -7.00
N GLY A 203 -11.20 -8.92 -7.88
CA GLY A 203 -12.61 -8.87 -7.51
C GLY A 203 -13.10 -7.48 -7.10
N ALA A 204 -12.56 -6.41 -7.67
CA ALA A 204 -13.10 -5.07 -7.50
C ALA A 204 -14.55 -4.99 -7.98
N ASP A 205 -15.41 -4.25 -7.25
CA ASP A 205 -16.84 -4.12 -7.52
C ASP A 205 -17.11 -3.22 -8.75
N LEU A 206 -16.40 -2.09 -8.81
CA LEU A 206 -16.51 -1.11 -9.88
C LEU A 206 -15.18 -0.41 -10.09
N ILE A 207 -14.78 -0.23 -11.33
CA ILE A 207 -13.55 0.46 -11.71
C ILE A 207 -13.90 1.60 -12.65
N TRP A 208 -13.73 2.85 -12.19
CA TRP A 208 -13.72 4.01 -13.06
C TRP A 208 -12.36 4.17 -13.68
N VAL A 209 -12.33 4.31 -14.99
CA VAL A 209 -11.11 4.41 -15.78
C VAL A 209 -11.08 5.78 -16.44
N GLY A 210 -10.20 6.65 -15.96
CA GLY A 210 -10.02 7.99 -16.48
C GLY A 210 -9.35 8.00 -17.85
N HIS A 211 -9.73 8.95 -18.68
CA HIS A 211 -9.03 9.30 -19.90
C HIS A 211 -9.19 10.77 -20.26
N ALA A 212 -8.10 11.40 -20.70
CA ALA A 212 -8.07 12.84 -20.96
C ALA A 212 -8.74 13.26 -22.28
N GLU A 213 -8.86 12.34 -23.23
CA GLU A 213 -9.34 12.62 -24.60
C GLU A 213 -10.55 11.75 -24.96
N PRO A 214 -11.76 12.05 -24.40
CA PRO A 214 -12.94 11.19 -24.56
C PRO A 214 -13.43 11.03 -26.01
N TRP A 215 -13.03 11.94 -26.91
CA TRP A 215 -13.35 11.87 -28.33
C TRP A 215 -12.40 10.99 -29.16
N LYS A 216 -11.27 10.59 -28.61
CA LYS A 216 -10.29 9.77 -29.31
C LYS A 216 -10.70 8.31 -29.31
N ARG A 217 -10.60 7.65 -30.48
CA ARG A 217 -10.83 6.20 -30.54
C ARG A 217 -9.78 5.49 -29.69
N HIS A 218 -10.25 4.53 -28.91
CA HIS A 218 -9.40 3.71 -28.06
C HIS A 218 -8.73 2.60 -28.89
N GLY A 219 -7.57 2.14 -28.45
CA GLY A 219 -6.98 0.93 -29.00
C GLY A 219 -7.74 -0.33 -28.54
N SER A 220 -7.65 -1.40 -29.29
CA SER A 220 -8.37 -2.67 -29.04
C SER A 220 -8.20 -3.19 -27.60
N GLY A 221 -7.04 -3.00 -26.98
CA GLY A 221 -6.80 -3.44 -25.60
C GLY A 221 -7.63 -2.72 -24.53
N LEU A 222 -8.07 -1.49 -24.79
CA LEU A 222 -8.98 -0.77 -23.90
C LEU A 222 -10.44 -1.16 -24.17
N ASP A 223 -10.81 -1.38 -25.43
CA ASP A 223 -12.17 -1.77 -25.80
C ASP A 223 -12.57 -3.10 -25.14
N ASP A 224 -11.66 -4.08 -25.08
CA ASP A 224 -11.88 -5.36 -24.42
C ASP A 224 -12.14 -5.22 -22.92
N ILE A 225 -11.44 -4.31 -22.26
CA ILE A 225 -11.59 -4.06 -20.82
C ILE A 225 -12.90 -3.31 -20.54
N THR A 226 -13.23 -2.31 -21.35
CA THR A 226 -14.42 -1.47 -21.16
C THR A 226 -15.73 -2.17 -21.52
N ALA A 227 -15.67 -3.28 -22.22
CA ALA A 227 -16.82 -4.16 -22.45
C ALA A 227 -17.28 -4.89 -21.16
N LEU A 228 -16.45 -4.90 -20.12
CA LEU A 228 -16.76 -5.58 -18.87
C LEU A 228 -17.71 -4.75 -17.99
N PRO A 229 -18.75 -5.35 -17.38
CA PRO A 229 -19.81 -4.62 -16.67
C PRO A 229 -19.33 -3.85 -15.43
N GLN A 230 -18.21 -4.26 -14.84
CA GLN A 230 -17.59 -3.58 -13.70
C GLN A 230 -16.66 -2.44 -14.09
N VAL A 231 -16.48 -2.13 -15.37
CA VAL A 231 -15.61 -1.04 -15.83
C VAL A 231 -16.44 0.09 -16.43
N SER A 232 -16.13 1.31 -16.04
CA SER A 232 -16.78 2.53 -16.54
C SER A 232 -15.73 3.55 -16.95
N LEU A 233 -15.67 3.91 -18.25
CA LEU A 233 -14.84 5.02 -18.71
C LEU A 233 -15.42 6.35 -18.22
N VAL A 234 -14.53 7.23 -17.78
CA VAL A 234 -14.89 8.56 -17.30
C VAL A 234 -13.94 9.62 -17.87
N PRO A 235 -14.44 10.78 -18.33
CA PRO A 235 -13.57 11.86 -18.74
C PRO A 235 -12.76 12.38 -17.55
N LEU A 236 -11.43 12.40 -17.68
CA LEU A 236 -10.54 12.92 -16.65
C LEU A 236 -9.27 13.49 -17.27
N ASP A 237 -9.18 14.81 -17.32
CA ASP A 237 -8.00 15.53 -17.73
C ASP A 237 -7.38 16.21 -16.49
N LEU A 238 -6.23 15.71 -16.04
CA LEU A 238 -5.55 16.21 -14.85
C LEU A 238 -4.92 17.62 -15.05
N SER A 239 -4.77 18.08 -16.31
CA SER A 239 -4.35 19.44 -16.60
C SER A 239 -5.49 20.45 -16.41
N ASN A 240 -6.74 19.97 -16.37
CA ASN A 240 -7.94 20.78 -16.30
C ASN A 240 -8.65 20.63 -14.94
N GLU A 241 -8.57 21.67 -14.11
CA GLU A 241 -9.19 21.70 -12.78
C GLU A 241 -10.71 21.43 -12.82
N ARG A 242 -11.41 21.94 -13.84
CA ARG A 242 -12.86 21.71 -13.98
C ARG A 242 -13.17 20.24 -14.25
N SER A 243 -12.35 19.56 -15.07
CA SER A 243 -12.51 18.13 -15.33
C SER A 243 -12.37 17.32 -14.04
N VAL A 244 -11.34 17.59 -13.27
CA VAL A 244 -11.06 16.91 -11.99
C VAL A 244 -12.18 17.16 -10.98
N THR A 245 -12.59 18.40 -10.82
CA THR A 245 -13.65 18.81 -9.87
C THR A 245 -15.02 18.22 -10.26
N ALA A 246 -15.35 18.22 -11.54
CA ALA A 246 -16.60 17.62 -12.03
C ALA A 246 -16.65 16.11 -11.75
N LEU A 247 -15.55 15.39 -12.02
CA LEU A 247 -15.49 13.97 -11.70
C LEU A 247 -15.55 13.71 -10.20
N ALA A 248 -14.83 14.48 -9.39
CA ALA A 248 -14.89 14.35 -7.94
C ALA A 248 -16.30 14.58 -7.38
N GLY A 249 -17.04 15.54 -7.93
CA GLY A 249 -18.45 15.77 -7.62
C GLY A 249 -19.36 14.59 -7.95
N ALA A 250 -19.10 13.92 -9.07
CA ALA A 250 -19.92 12.80 -9.55
C ALA A 250 -19.66 11.48 -8.78
N ILE A 251 -18.41 11.17 -8.49
CA ILE A 251 -18.01 9.86 -7.95
C ILE A 251 -17.24 9.90 -6.63
N GLY A 252 -16.70 11.05 -6.20
CA GLY A 252 -15.83 11.16 -5.02
C GLY A 252 -16.44 10.55 -3.74
N GLY A 253 -17.75 10.75 -3.54
CA GLY A 253 -18.51 10.11 -2.44
C GLY A 253 -18.75 8.60 -2.60
N LYS A 254 -18.20 7.95 -3.62
CA LYS A 254 -18.37 6.50 -3.90
C LYS A 254 -17.05 5.76 -4.02
N VAL A 255 -15.93 6.46 -4.26
CA VAL A 255 -14.60 5.87 -4.46
C VAL A 255 -14.03 5.37 -3.14
N ASP A 256 -13.48 4.17 -3.13
CA ASP A 256 -12.80 3.55 -1.99
C ASP A 256 -11.29 3.59 -2.13
N ILE A 257 -10.78 3.46 -3.36
CA ILE A 257 -9.36 3.48 -3.70
C ILE A 257 -9.16 4.40 -4.91
N VAL A 258 -8.20 5.33 -4.81
CA VAL A 258 -7.71 6.11 -5.94
C VAL A 258 -6.34 5.58 -6.35
N ILE A 259 -6.16 5.27 -7.64
CA ILE A 259 -4.86 4.92 -8.24
C ILE A 259 -4.48 6.03 -9.21
N ASN A 260 -3.54 6.88 -8.77
CA ASN A 260 -2.96 7.94 -9.58
C ASN A 260 -1.79 7.39 -10.40
N ASN A 261 -2.07 6.94 -11.61
CA ASN A 261 -1.10 6.40 -12.56
C ASN A 261 -0.88 7.29 -13.79
N ALA A 262 -1.62 8.38 -13.90
CA ALA A 262 -1.43 9.32 -14.99
C ALA A 262 -0.06 9.99 -14.90
N GLU A 263 0.68 9.98 -16.00
CA GLU A 263 2.00 10.61 -16.06
C GLU A 263 2.31 11.16 -17.47
N VAL A 264 3.19 12.14 -17.48
CA VAL A 264 3.90 12.57 -18.67
C VAL A 264 5.38 12.30 -18.46
N HIS A 265 5.96 11.56 -19.38
CA HIS A 265 7.35 11.16 -19.35
C HIS A 265 8.05 11.66 -20.62
N ARG A 266 9.21 12.28 -20.44
CA ARG A 266 10.09 12.70 -21.55
C ARG A 266 11.51 12.25 -21.24
N THR A 267 12.15 11.63 -22.20
CA THR A 267 13.46 11.00 -22.06
C THR A 267 14.57 11.92 -22.55
N PHE A 268 14.83 12.99 -21.80
CA PHE A 268 15.85 13.96 -22.15
C PHE A 268 16.68 14.36 -20.95
N GLY A 269 17.99 14.39 -21.13
CA GLY A 269 18.90 15.09 -20.22
C GLY A 269 18.64 16.61 -20.24
N ILE A 270 19.02 17.30 -19.17
CA ILE A 270 18.71 18.72 -18.95
C ILE A 270 19.24 19.60 -20.10
N GLN A 271 20.39 19.27 -20.68
CA GLN A 271 21.02 20.06 -21.76
C GLN A 271 20.64 19.57 -23.16
N ALA A 272 19.95 18.44 -23.28
CA ALA A 272 19.62 17.82 -24.56
C ALA A 272 18.54 18.56 -25.34
N ARG A 273 17.77 19.46 -24.70
CA ARG A 273 16.74 20.30 -25.32
C ARG A 273 16.86 21.76 -24.90
N ARG A 274 16.51 22.64 -25.85
CA ARG A 274 16.29 24.04 -25.54
C ARG A 274 14.87 24.29 -25.08
N GLY A 275 14.68 25.25 -24.18
CA GLY A 275 13.35 25.62 -23.63
C GLY A 275 12.92 24.75 -22.45
N THR A 276 11.76 25.07 -21.87
CA THR A 276 11.23 24.46 -20.65
C THR A 276 9.91 23.72 -20.88
N ASP A 277 9.43 23.58 -22.12
CA ASP A 277 8.07 23.09 -22.40
C ASP A 277 7.91 21.60 -22.01
N ALA A 278 8.94 20.78 -22.21
CA ALA A 278 8.93 19.38 -21.76
C ALA A 278 8.83 19.29 -20.23
N ALA A 279 9.64 20.07 -19.51
CA ALA A 279 9.62 20.11 -18.05
C ALA A 279 8.28 20.64 -17.50
N LYS A 280 7.69 21.67 -18.16
CA LYS A 280 6.36 22.17 -17.80
C LYS A 280 5.28 21.12 -18.00
N ALA A 281 5.31 20.37 -19.12
CA ALA A 281 4.35 19.31 -19.39
C ALA A 281 4.45 18.17 -18.36
N GLU A 282 5.66 17.77 -17.97
CA GLU A 282 5.88 16.79 -16.90
C GLU A 282 5.39 17.29 -15.55
N MET A 283 5.74 18.53 -15.16
CA MET A 283 5.26 19.13 -13.92
C MET A 283 3.74 19.31 -13.91
N GLU A 284 3.14 19.66 -15.04
CA GLU A 284 1.71 19.89 -15.16
C GLU A 284 0.89 18.65 -14.81
N ILE A 285 1.30 17.48 -15.26
CA ILE A 285 0.58 16.23 -14.98
C ILE A 285 1.11 15.57 -13.72
N ASN A 286 2.44 15.37 -13.61
CA ASN A 286 3.02 14.56 -12.55
C ASN A 286 2.91 15.22 -11.16
N TYR A 287 2.90 16.55 -11.10
CA TYR A 287 2.83 17.31 -9.86
C TYR A 287 1.51 18.09 -9.72
N PHE A 288 1.19 19.04 -10.62
CA PHE A 288 -0.01 19.84 -10.49
C PHE A 288 -1.29 19.02 -10.71
N GLY A 289 -1.28 18.06 -11.64
CA GLY A 289 -2.39 17.15 -11.85
C GLY A 289 -2.66 16.30 -10.62
N TYR A 290 -1.59 15.79 -9.99
CA TYR A 290 -1.70 15.07 -8.71
C TYR A 290 -2.27 16.00 -7.60
N LEU A 291 -1.77 17.23 -7.49
CA LEU A 291 -2.26 18.18 -6.48
C LEU A 291 -3.76 18.48 -6.66
N ARG A 292 -4.22 18.75 -7.89
CA ARG A 292 -5.65 18.96 -8.20
C ARG A 292 -6.49 17.74 -7.80
N LEU A 293 -5.99 16.54 -8.15
CA LEU A 293 -6.66 15.29 -7.80
C LEU A 293 -6.78 15.13 -6.27
N ALA A 294 -5.69 15.40 -5.53
CA ALA A 294 -5.66 15.32 -4.07
C ALA A 294 -6.63 16.32 -3.42
N GLN A 295 -6.68 17.55 -3.91
CA GLN A 295 -7.57 18.60 -3.41
C GLN A 295 -9.06 18.28 -3.68
N ALA A 296 -9.37 17.71 -4.84
CA ALA A 296 -10.75 17.42 -5.22
C ALA A 296 -11.28 16.13 -4.55
N PHE A 297 -10.50 15.06 -4.52
CA PHE A 297 -10.94 13.75 -3.98
C PHE A 297 -10.61 13.55 -2.50
N GLY A 298 -9.57 14.19 -1.96
CA GLY A 298 -9.14 14.03 -0.57
C GLY A 298 -10.26 14.24 0.46
N PRO A 299 -10.99 15.38 0.43
CA PRO A 299 -12.09 15.63 1.35
C PRO A 299 -13.22 14.60 1.27
N ALA A 300 -13.56 14.15 0.05
CA ALA A 300 -14.58 13.13 -0.18
C ALA A 300 -14.17 11.77 0.38
N LEU A 301 -12.90 11.37 0.17
CA LEU A 301 -12.35 10.14 0.74
C LEU A 301 -12.31 10.18 2.26
N MET A 302 -11.89 11.31 2.87
CA MET A 302 -11.92 11.47 4.32
C MET A 302 -13.34 11.35 4.89
N GLY A 303 -14.34 11.92 4.22
CA GLY A 303 -15.74 11.72 4.57
C GLY A 303 -16.16 10.25 4.51
N ARG A 304 -15.75 9.56 3.45
CA ARG A 304 -16.03 8.12 3.25
C ARG A 304 -15.28 7.21 4.22
N ALA A 305 -14.15 7.62 4.73
CA ALA A 305 -13.36 6.83 5.70
C ALA A 305 -14.14 6.56 7.00
N ALA A 306 -15.16 7.37 7.30
CA ALA A 306 -16.05 7.19 8.44
C ALA A 306 -17.24 6.25 8.19
N ASP A 307 -17.39 5.65 7.01
CA ASP A 307 -18.56 4.85 6.60
C ASP A 307 -18.56 3.38 7.09
N GLY A 308 -17.84 3.05 8.15
CA GLY A 308 -17.80 1.69 8.71
C GLY A 308 -17.13 0.69 7.76
N THR A 309 -17.77 -0.44 7.44
CA THR A 309 -17.22 -1.50 6.59
C THR A 309 -17.06 -1.13 5.12
N LEU A 310 -17.75 -0.08 4.67
CA LEU A 310 -17.71 0.45 3.28
C LEU A 310 -16.86 1.72 3.18
N HIS A 311 -15.81 1.82 3.94
CA HIS A 311 -14.97 3.01 3.99
C HIS A 311 -13.98 3.12 2.84
N ALA A 312 -13.63 4.36 2.47
CA ALA A 312 -12.46 4.62 1.66
C ALA A 312 -11.21 4.18 2.43
N CYS A 313 -10.24 3.57 1.74
CA CYS A 313 -9.11 2.93 2.42
C CYS A 313 -7.74 3.28 1.86
N ALA A 314 -7.60 3.63 0.58
CA ALA A 314 -6.29 3.84 0.00
C ALA A 314 -6.23 4.92 -1.08
N TRP A 315 -5.05 5.49 -1.19
CA TRP A 315 -4.57 6.29 -2.30
C TRP A 315 -3.25 5.72 -2.78
N VAL A 316 -3.15 5.38 -4.06
CA VAL A 316 -1.93 4.85 -4.68
C VAL A 316 -1.34 5.92 -5.60
N ASN A 317 -0.06 6.20 -5.48
CA ASN A 317 0.69 7.05 -6.41
C ASN A 317 1.71 6.23 -7.17
N LEU A 318 1.60 6.20 -8.48
CA LEU A 318 2.64 5.64 -9.35
C LEU A 318 3.74 6.68 -9.55
N LEU A 319 4.77 6.57 -8.73
CA LEU A 319 5.97 7.42 -8.78
C LEU A 319 7.03 6.78 -9.70
N SER A 320 8.28 6.83 -9.33
CA SER A 320 9.40 6.15 -9.96
C SER A 320 10.57 6.08 -8.97
N ILE A 321 11.45 5.10 -9.11
CA ILE A 321 12.72 5.08 -8.38
C ILE A 321 13.57 6.32 -8.66
N TYR A 322 13.35 6.96 -9.82
CA TYR A 322 14.00 8.22 -10.20
C TYR A 322 13.58 9.40 -9.31
N ALA A 323 12.54 9.26 -8.50
CA ALA A 323 12.17 10.24 -7.47
C ALA A 323 13.13 10.24 -6.26
N LEU A 324 13.85 9.16 -6.04
CA LEU A 324 14.83 8.98 -4.96
C LEU A 324 16.27 9.13 -5.47
N ALA A 325 16.57 8.53 -6.62
CA ALA A 325 17.87 8.56 -7.26
C ALA A 325 17.70 9.12 -8.67
N ASN A 326 18.10 10.40 -8.85
CA ASN A 326 17.89 11.10 -10.11
C ASN A 326 18.68 10.44 -11.25
N PHE A 327 18.01 10.18 -12.36
CA PHE A 327 18.60 9.56 -13.53
C PHE A 327 18.87 10.61 -14.62
N PRO A 328 20.14 10.92 -14.96
CA PRO A 328 20.48 12.03 -15.84
C PRO A 328 19.81 12.00 -17.22
N PRO A 329 19.66 10.84 -17.91
CA PRO A 329 18.92 10.78 -19.17
C PRO A 329 17.44 11.18 -19.07
N HIS A 330 16.86 11.18 -17.87
CA HIS A 330 15.47 11.51 -17.59
C HIS A 330 15.38 12.66 -16.58
N GLY A 331 16.22 13.69 -16.74
CA GLY A 331 16.48 14.70 -15.70
C GLY A 331 15.23 15.48 -15.25
N THR A 332 14.41 15.98 -16.18
CA THR A 332 13.19 16.76 -15.82
C THR A 332 12.07 15.85 -15.33
N PHE A 333 11.98 14.64 -15.85
CA PHE A 333 11.06 13.62 -15.33
C PHE A 333 11.40 13.23 -13.88
N SER A 334 12.68 12.96 -13.57
CA SER A 334 13.14 12.69 -12.21
C SER A 334 12.74 13.81 -11.25
N ALA A 335 12.96 15.09 -11.66
CA ALA A 335 12.58 16.26 -10.86
C ALA A 335 11.06 16.32 -10.61
N SER A 336 10.23 16.04 -11.62
CA SER A 336 8.77 16.03 -11.47
C SER A 336 8.28 14.92 -10.53
N LYS A 337 8.88 13.73 -10.61
CA LYS A 337 8.55 12.60 -9.71
C LYS A 337 9.07 12.82 -8.29
N ALA A 338 10.20 13.49 -8.10
CA ALA A 338 10.68 13.91 -6.78
C ALA A 338 9.73 14.94 -6.13
N ALA A 339 9.23 15.92 -6.90
CA ALA A 339 8.22 16.85 -6.43
C ALA A 339 6.91 16.13 -6.04
N ALA A 340 6.45 15.19 -6.87
CA ALA A 340 5.27 14.37 -6.58
C ALA A 340 5.48 13.50 -5.31
N HIS A 341 6.68 12.94 -5.11
CA HIS A 341 7.01 12.19 -3.89
C HIS A 341 6.93 13.06 -2.64
N SER A 342 7.49 14.27 -2.69
CA SER A 342 7.38 15.24 -1.57
C SER A 342 5.91 15.54 -1.24
N LEU A 343 5.08 15.78 -2.26
CA LEU A 343 3.64 15.99 -2.08
C LEU A 343 2.95 14.75 -1.47
N ALA A 344 3.30 13.55 -1.92
CA ALA A 344 2.75 12.29 -1.42
C ALA A 344 3.05 12.04 0.06
N GLN A 345 4.23 12.46 0.55
CA GLN A 345 4.57 12.39 1.97
C GLN A 345 3.68 13.33 2.81
N CYS A 346 3.41 14.54 2.33
CA CYS A 346 2.48 15.48 2.97
C CYS A 346 1.05 14.91 2.98
N GLN A 347 0.57 14.41 1.84
CA GLN A 347 -0.75 13.80 1.73
C GLN A 347 -0.91 12.59 2.67
N ARG A 348 0.13 11.76 2.81
CA ARG A 348 0.12 10.62 3.75
C ARG A 348 -0.11 11.09 5.19
N ALA A 349 0.53 12.20 5.59
CA ALA A 349 0.33 12.77 6.92
C ALA A 349 -1.11 13.29 7.13
N GLU A 350 -1.69 13.97 6.13
CA GLU A 350 -3.04 14.51 6.17
C GLU A 350 -4.11 13.40 6.19
N LEU A 351 -3.97 12.36 5.36
CA LEU A 351 -4.94 11.28 5.24
C LEU A 351 -4.84 10.24 6.37
N ARG A 352 -3.72 10.20 7.10
CA ARG A 352 -3.50 9.24 8.20
C ARG A 352 -4.57 9.33 9.29
N GLY A 353 -4.95 10.52 9.70
CA GLY A 353 -6.03 10.74 10.69
C GLY A 353 -7.38 10.20 10.22
N ALA A 354 -7.58 10.09 8.92
CA ALA A 354 -8.74 9.48 8.30
C ALA A 354 -8.65 7.95 8.19
N GLY A 355 -7.52 7.34 8.53
CA GLY A 355 -7.30 5.92 8.35
C GLY A 355 -7.18 5.50 6.88
N ILE A 356 -6.86 6.44 5.99
CA ILE A 356 -6.63 6.20 4.56
C ILE A 356 -5.13 6.02 4.35
N ARG A 357 -4.75 4.90 3.74
CA ARG A 357 -3.36 4.57 3.43
C ARG A 357 -2.92 5.21 2.13
N VAL A 358 -1.73 5.83 2.12
CA VAL A 358 -1.09 6.30 0.91
C VAL A 358 0.03 5.34 0.55
N LEU A 359 -0.17 4.58 -0.53
CA LEU A 359 0.82 3.68 -1.11
C LEU A 359 1.58 4.40 -2.22
N ASN A 360 2.88 4.59 -2.03
CA ASN A 360 3.77 5.11 -3.06
C ASN A 360 4.50 3.95 -3.75
N VAL A 361 4.43 3.92 -5.06
CA VAL A 361 5.03 2.87 -5.90
C VAL A 361 6.20 3.48 -6.65
N PHE A 362 7.39 2.90 -6.50
CA PHE A 362 8.64 3.36 -7.08
C PHE A 362 9.19 2.32 -8.06
N PRO A 363 8.57 2.11 -9.23
CA PRO A 363 9.10 1.18 -10.21
C PRO A 363 10.44 1.66 -10.75
N GLY A 364 11.28 0.71 -11.16
CA GLY A 364 12.39 0.95 -12.07
C GLY A 364 11.89 1.21 -13.49
N PRO A 365 12.74 1.04 -14.52
CA PRO A 365 12.31 1.13 -15.91
C PRO A 365 11.16 0.17 -16.20
N ILE A 366 10.06 0.70 -16.73
CA ILE A 366 8.93 -0.10 -17.18
C ILE A 366 9.17 -0.50 -18.63
N ASP A 367 8.76 -1.69 -19.03
CA ASP A 367 8.84 -2.14 -20.42
C ASP A 367 7.73 -1.48 -21.25
N ASP A 368 8.00 -0.25 -21.64
CA ASP A 368 7.11 0.63 -22.42
C ASP A 368 7.90 1.43 -23.46
N ASP A 369 7.19 2.23 -24.26
CA ASP A 369 7.78 3.03 -25.34
C ASP A 369 8.81 4.07 -24.84
N TRP A 370 8.65 4.57 -23.61
CA TRP A 370 9.53 5.60 -23.04
C TRP A 370 10.90 5.06 -22.60
N ASN A 371 10.96 3.78 -22.29
CA ASN A 371 12.15 3.12 -21.79
C ASN A 371 12.77 2.15 -22.83
N GLN A 372 12.35 2.19 -24.11
CA GLN A 372 12.87 1.28 -25.13
C GLN A 372 14.39 1.29 -25.25
N ASN A 373 15.00 2.47 -25.12
CA ASN A 373 16.46 2.66 -25.23
C ASN A 373 17.25 2.20 -23.99
N LEU A 374 16.57 1.88 -22.89
CA LEU A 374 17.22 1.38 -21.70
C LEU A 374 17.45 -0.12 -21.81
N PRO A 375 18.61 -0.63 -21.30
CA PRO A 375 18.85 -2.06 -21.26
C PRO A 375 17.92 -2.75 -20.24
N PRO A 376 17.70 -4.09 -20.39
CA PRO A 376 17.07 -4.87 -19.34
C PRO A 376 17.97 -4.93 -18.07
N PRO A 377 17.41 -5.23 -16.89
CA PRO A 377 16.04 -5.66 -16.68
C PRO A 377 15.03 -4.49 -16.62
N LYS A 378 13.82 -4.73 -17.14
CA LYS A 378 12.67 -3.83 -17.06
C LYS A 378 11.50 -4.59 -16.45
N ILE A 379 10.61 -3.86 -15.75
CA ILE A 379 9.40 -4.47 -15.22
C ILE A 379 8.25 -4.39 -16.25
N SER A 380 7.55 -5.49 -16.50
CA SER A 380 6.36 -5.46 -17.35
C SER A 380 5.18 -4.77 -16.65
N ALA A 381 4.27 -4.21 -17.44
CA ALA A 381 3.06 -3.56 -16.93
C ALA A 381 2.21 -4.51 -16.06
N ASP A 382 2.07 -5.77 -16.46
CA ASP A 382 1.31 -6.78 -15.71
C ASP A 382 2.00 -7.16 -14.37
N ALA A 383 3.33 -7.31 -14.36
CA ALA A 383 4.08 -7.56 -13.13
C ALA A 383 3.97 -6.37 -12.15
N LEU A 384 4.06 -5.15 -12.66
CA LEU A 384 3.85 -3.93 -11.87
C LEU A 384 2.43 -3.88 -11.27
N ALA A 385 1.41 -4.12 -12.07
CA ALA A 385 0.02 -4.13 -11.62
C ALA A 385 -0.25 -5.21 -10.56
N GLY A 386 0.28 -6.42 -10.77
CA GLY A 386 0.22 -7.51 -9.78
C GLY A 386 0.88 -7.13 -8.45
N ALA A 387 2.05 -6.49 -8.51
CA ALA A 387 2.75 -6.00 -7.32
C ALA A 387 1.95 -4.93 -6.58
N VAL A 388 1.29 -3.99 -7.27
CA VAL A 388 0.42 -2.97 -6.67
C VAL A 388 -0.77 -3.62 -5.95
N VAL A 389 -1.46 -4.56 -6.58
CA VAL A 389 -2.59 -5.29 -5.94
C VAL A 389 -2.12 -6.06 -4.72
N LYS A 390 -0.96 -6.73 -4.80
CA LYS A 390 -0.37 -7.43 -3.66
C LYS A 390 -0.05 -6.45 -2.52
N ALA A 391 0.56 -5.30 -2.80
CA ALA A 391 0.87 -4.28 -1.80
C ALA A 391 -0.38 -3.70 -1.12
N LEU A 392 -1.48 -3.52 -1.85
CA LEU A 392 -2.78 -3.14 -1.28
C LEU A 392 -3.32 -4.21 -0.33
N ARG A 393 -3.21 -5.49 -0.68
CA ARG A 393 -3.59 -6.63 0.20
C ARG A 393 -2.70 -6.71 1.43
N ASP A 394 -1.41 -6.51 1.28
CA ASP A 394 -0.45 -6.53 2.38
C ASP A 394 -0.53 -5.27 3.25
N GLY A 395 -1.20 -4.23 2.79
CA GLY A 395 -1.29 -2.97 3.51
C GLY A 395 0.01 -2.19 3.56
N ALA A 396 0.87 -2.30 2.53
CA ALA A 396 2.11 -1.57 2.43
C ALA A 396 1.89 -0.06 2.18
N GLU A 397 2.87 0.77 2.54
CA GLU A 397 2.89 2.21 2.24
C GLU A 397 3.91 2.56 1.14
N ASP A 398 4.97 1.77 1.01
CA ASP A 398 6.00 1.97 -0.01
C ASP A 398 6.31 0.65 -0.72
N LEU A 399 6.35 0.68 -2.05
CA LEU A 399 6.56 -0.47 -2.91
C LEU A 399 7.65 -0.17 -3.95
N TYR A 400 8.62 -1.06 -4.06
CA TYR A 400 9.74 -0.97 -4.99
C TYR A 400 9.76 -2.18 -5.91
N PRO A 401 8.92 -2.20 -6.96
CA PRO A 401 8.74 -3.37 -7.80
C PRO A 401 9.83 -3.47 -8.88
N GLY A 402 10.33 -4.68 -9.09
CA GLY A 402 11.37 -4.99 -10.07
C GLY A 402 12.79 -4.89 -9.51
N GLU A 403 13.72 -5.57 -10.17
CA GLU A 403 15.10 -5.73 -9.73
C GLU A 403 15.84 -4.39 -9.62
N VAL A 404 15.70 -3.53 -10.64
CA VAL A 404 16.36 -2.21 -10.66
C VAL A 404 15.89 -1.33 -9.49
N ALA A 405 14.58 -1.34 -9.21
CA ALA A 405 14.05 -0.52 -8.12
C ALA A 405 14.58 -0.98 -6.76
N GLN A 406 14.70 -2.28 -6.55
CA GLN A 406 15.23 -2.87 -5.31
C GLN A 406 16.73 -2.59 -5.17
N GLU A 407 17.51 -2.83 -6.22
CA GLU A 407 18.94 -2.55 -6.25
C GLU A 407 19.26 -1.08 -5.97
N TRP A 408 18.57 -0.15 -6.64
CA TRP A 408 18.80 1.28 -6.43
C TRP A 408 18.36 1.73 -5.03
N LEU A 409 17.29 1.16 -4.49
CA LEU A 409 16.87 1.44 -3.12
C LEU A 409 17.94 0.98 -2.11
N GLU A 410 18.52 -0.19 -2.28
CA GLU A 410 19.57 -0.71 -1.40
C GLU A 410 20.82 0.19 -1.46
N ARG A 411 21.28 0.54 -2.66
CA ARG A 411 22.41 1.47 -2.87
C ARG A 411 22.13 2.86 -2.32
N TRP A 412 20.91 3.36 -2.51
CA TRP A 412 20.49 4.66 -1.97
C TRP A 412 20.48 4.67 -0.45
N ARG A 413 20.07 3.57 0.18
CA ARG A 413 20.10 3.41 1.64
C ARG A 413 21.50 3.28 2.21
N ASP A 414 22.39 2.64 1.47
CA ASP A 414 23.79 2.48 1.86
C ASP A 414 24.54 3.81 1.73
N ASN A 415 24.57 4.40 0.55
CA ASN A 415 25.20 5.69 0.31
C ASN A 415 24.61 6.42 -0.92
N PRO A 416 23.68 7.40 -0.72
CA PRO A 416 23.06 8.13 -1.82
C PRO A 416 24.05 8.86 -2.71
N LYS A 417 25.19 9.33 -2.17
CA LYS A 417 26.19 10.08 -2.94
C LYS A 417 26.99 9.15 -3.87
N VAL A 418 27.27 7.94 -3.44
CA VAL A 418 27.92 6.94 -4.31
C VAL A 418 26.99 6.58 -5.46
N LEU A 419 25.70 6.31 -5.19
CA LEU A 419 24.72 6.02 -6.23
C LEU A 419 24.61 7.16 -7.25
N GLU A 420 24.56 8.43 -6.79
CA GLU A 420 24.56 9.60 -7.69
C GLU A 420 25.73 9.60 -8.66
N LEU A 421 26.95 9.32 -8.16
CA LEU A 421 28.17 9.28 -8.98
C LEU A 421 28.15 8.11 -9.97
N GLU A 422 27.67 6.94 -9.56
CA GLU A 422 27.55 5.76 -10.42
C GLU A 422 26.56 6.00 -11.57
N LEU A 423 25.40 6.59 -11.28
CA LEU A 423 24.39 6.94 -12.28
C LEU A 423 24.87 8.03 -13.25
N ALA A 424 25.71 8.95 -12.78
CA ALA A 424 26.34 9.96 -13.63
C ALA A 424 27.41 9.38 -14.56
N ALA A 425 28.13 8.33 -14.13
CA ALA A 425 29.16 7.68 -14.92
C ALA A 425 28.61 6.74 -15.99
N GLY A 426 27.41 6.19 -15.78
CA GLY A 426 26.73 5.29 -16.72
C GLY A 426 25.74 6.00 -17.68
N ALA A 427 25.64 7.32 -17.61
CA ALA A 427 24.68 8.13 -18.34
C ALA A 427 25.20 8.61 -19.70
#